data_5e7e3b078a1dd72b4ee0f80a2731e793
#
_entry.id   5e7e3b078a1dd72b4ee0f80a2731e793
#
_cell.length_a   1.000
_cell.length_b   1.000
_cell.length_c   1.000
_cell.angle_alpha   90.00
_cell.angle_beta   90.00
_cell.angle_gamma   90.00
#
_symmetry.space_group_name_H-M   'P 1'
#
loop_
_entity.id
_entity.type
_entity.pdbx_description
1 polymer ?
#
loop_
_entity_poly.entity_id
_entity_poly.type
_entity_poly.pdbx_seq_one_letter_code
_entity_poly.pdbx_strand_id
1 'polypeptide(L)'
;IQKTPTVLEELLDAVLVKFKKRCPDVPVQLELPEDFVMIPMDSMLIQQVLMNLLENAALHAEGMTKLTLKVFTVGNRAVFEVTDDGCGIPRERLKTLFSGTGGTDPDVPADSRKHGMGIGLSVCAAIIKAHGGEIKAESTPGEGTTIRFWLETEEVDTEETEDEQ
;
A
#
# COMPACT_ATOMS: atom_id res chain seq x y z
N ILE A 1 -1.34 6.24 -16.54
CA ILE A 1 -1.31 7.05 -15.33
C ILE A 1 -0.72 8.41 -15.63
N GLN A 2 -1.12 9.38 -14.86
CA GLN A 2 -0.59 10.73 -15.00
C GLN A 2 0.07 11.12 -13.69
N LYS A 3 1.40 11.18 -13.71
CA LYS A 3 2.15 11.53 -12.52
C LYS A 3 2.24 13.03 -12.36
N THR A 4 1.94 13.51 -11.16
CA THR A 4 2.15 14.90 -10.80
C THR A 4 2.90 14.92 -9.47
N PRO A 5 3.70 15.96 -9.23
CA PRO A 5 4.39 16.08 -7.94
C PRO A 5 3.37 16.14 -6.83
N THR A 6 3.51 15.27 -5.85
CA THR A 6 2.55 15.14 -4.77
C THR A 6 3.27 15.26 -3.43
N VAL A 7 2.76 16.11 -2.56
CA VAL A 7 3.32 16.27 -1.22
C VAL A 7 2.88 15.08 -0.38
N LEU A 8 3.85 14.39 0.21
CA LEU A 8 3.58 13.17 0.95
C LEU A 8 2.56 13.38 2.07
N GLU A 9 2.74 14.43 2.85
CA GLU A 9 1.83 14.66 3.97
C GLU A 9 0.40 14.90 3.52
N GLU A 10 0.24 15.60 2.41
CA GLU A 10 -1.10 15.85 1.89
C GLU A 10 -1.75 14.57 1.40
N LEU A 11 -0.97 13.71 0.77
CA LEU A 11 -1.47 12.42 0.33
C LEU A 11 -1.97 11.60 1.50
N LEU A 12 -1.16 11.52 2.56
CA LEU A 12 -1.51 10.69 3.71
C LEU A 12 -2.66 11.27 4.51
N ASP A 13 -2.73 12.60 4.60
CA ASP A 13 -3.88 13.22 5.25
C ASP A 13 -5.17 12.85 4.55
N ALA A 14 -5.17 12.91 3.21
CA ALA A 14 -6.37 12.57 2.46
C ALA A 14 -6.77 11.12 2.67
N VAL A 15 -5.79 10.22 2.68
CA VAL A 15 -6.06 8.80 2.88
C VAL A 15 -6.63 8.56 4.28
N LEU A 16 -6.01 9.15 5.29
CA LEU A 16 -6.43 8.88 6.66
C LEU A 16 -7.80 9.46 6.96
N VAL A 17 -8.14 10.60 6.37
CA VAL A 17 -9.48 11.15 6.52
C VAL A 17 -10.51 10.18 5.97
N LYS A 18 -10.25 9.62 4.78
CA LYS A 18 -11.18 8.67 4.18
C LYS A 18 -11.25 7.37 4.98
N PHE A 19 -10.10 6.89 5.44
CA PHE A 19 -10.07 5.64 6.19
C PHE A 19 -10.82 5.78 7.50
N LYS A 20 -10.66 6.91 8.18
CA LYS A 20 -11.32 7.13 9.44
C LYS A 20 -12.83 7.15 9.30
N LYS A 21 -13.31 7.62 8.17
CA LYS A 21 -14.75 7.62 7.92
C LYS A 21 -15.29 6.22 7.73
N ARG A 22 -14.50 5.35 7.12
CA ARG A 22 -14.94 3.97 6.86
C ARG A 22 -14.70 3.05 8.02
N CYS A 23 -13.63 3.28 8.77
CA CYS A 23 -13.25 2.41 9.88
C CYS A 23 -12.95 3.28 11.09
N PRO A 24 -13.99 3.91 11.67
CA PRO A 24 -13.76 4.89 12.74
C PRO A 24 -13.20 4.29 14.02
N ASP A 25 -13.35 2.97 14.18
CA ASP A 25 -12.89 2.33 15.40
C ASP A 25 -11.49 1.74 15.28
N VAL A 26 -10.84 1.91 14.14
CA VAL A 26 -9.51 1.38 13.92
C VAL A 26 -8.49 2.51 13.95
N PRO A 27 -7.70 2.62 15.01
CA PRO A 27 -6.68 3.67 15.07
C PRO A 27 -5.51 3.31 14.18
N VAL A 28 -4.97 4.30 13.50
CA VAL A 28 -3.80 4.12 12.65
C VAL A 28 -2.66 4.95 13.23
N GLN A 29 -1.53 4.31 13.46
CA GLN A 29 -0.33 5.01 13.87
C GLN A 29 0.42 5.41 12.61
N LEU A 30 0.75 6.69 12.50
CA LEU A 30 1.41 7.22 11.32
C LEU A 30 2.85 7.57 11.65
N GLU A 31 3.78 7.07 10.84
CA GLU A 31 5.20 7.39 11.00
C GLU A 31 5.71 7.95 9.68
N LEU A 32 6.25 9.15 9.71
CA LEU A 32 6.68 9.86 8.52
C LEU A 32 8.15 10.23 8.62
N PRO A 33 8.81 10.45 7.47
CA PRO A 33 10.17 10.99 7.50
C PRO A 33 10.13 12.42 8.00
N GLU A 34 11.24 12.85 8.58
CA GLU A 34 11.33 14.21 9.10
C GLU A 34 11.39 15.25 7.99
N ASP A 35 11.98 14.89 6.88
CA ASP A 35 12.17 15.83 5.80
C ASP A 35 10.91 15.93 4.93
N PHE A 36 10.78 17.08 4.28
CA PHE A 36 9.72 17.28 3.29
C PHE A 36 9.96 16.34 2.12
N VAL A 37 8.91 15.62 1.72
CA VAL A 37 9.02 14.66 0.63
C VAL A 37 7.94 14.95 -0.40
N MET A 38 8.36 15.04 -1.65
CA MET A 38 7.44 15.20 -2.77
C MET A 38 7.71 14.06 -3.74
N ILE A 39 6.65 13.40 -4.19
CA ILE A 39 6.77 12.19 -4.98
C ILE A 39 5.94 12.35 -6.25
N PRO A 40 6.54 12.11 -7.42
CA PRO A 40 5.73 12.07 -8.65
C PRO A 40 4.84 10.83 -8.63
N MET A 41 3.55 11.05 -8.74
CA MET A 41 2.62 9.93 -8.70
C MET A 41 1.26 10.34 -9.24
N ASP A 42 0.46 9.36 -9.58
CA ASP A 42 -0.97 9.57 -9.80
C ASP A 42 -1.63 9.46 -8.44
N SER A 43 -1.87 10.60 -7.82
CA SER A 43 -2.27 10.61 -6.42
C SER A 43 -3.58 9.87 -6.17
N MET A 44 -4.52 9.92 -7.10
CA MET A 44 -5.78 9.22 -6.89
C MET A 44 -5.59 7.72 -6.87
N LEU A 45 -4.72 7.22 -7.74
CA LEU A 45 -4.45 5.78 -7.77
C LEU A 45 -3.67 5.34 -6.53
N ILE A 46 -2.71 6.13 -6.10
CA ILE A 46 -1.95 5.78 -4.90
C ILE A 46 -2.82 5.85 -3.66
N GLN A 47 -3.74 6.83 -3.60
CA GLN A 47 -4.71 6.84 -2.50
C GLN A 47 -5.52 5.56 -2.49
N GLN A 48 -5.91 5.07 -3.66
CA GLN A 48 -6.67 3.84 -3.75
C GLN A 48 -5.85 2.66 -3.24
N VAL A 49 -4.56 2.60 -3.59
CA VAL A 49 -3.69 1.55 -3.08
C VAL A 49 -3.64 1.59 -1.56
N LEU A 50 -3.38 2.77 -0.99
CA LEU A 50 -3.25 2.88 0.46
C LEU A 50 -4.55 2.54 1.16
N MET A 51 -5.68 2.99 0.63
CA MET A 51 -6.97 2.63 1.20
C MET A 51 -7.20 1.13 1.18
N ASN A 52 -6.88 0.48 0.05
CA ASN A 52 -7.03 -0.96 -0.04
C ASN A 52 -6.19 -1.69 0.99
N LEU A 53 -4.94 -1.25 1.16
CA LEU A 53 -4.06 -1.91 2.12
C LEU A 53 -4.54 -1.73 3.55
N LEU A 54 -4.97 -0.52 3.89
CA LEU A 54 -5.47 -0.25 5.23
C LEU A 54 -6.77 -1.00 5.50
N GLU A 55 -7.67 -1.01 4.52
CA GLU A 55 -8.94 -1.71 4.71
C GLU A 55 -8.76 -3.21 4.78
N ASN A 56 -7.82 -3.75 3.99
CA ASN A 56 -7.52 -5.17 4.10
C ASN A 56 -7.07 -5.52 5.51
N ALA A 57 -6.19 -4.72 6.07
CA ALA A 57 -5.74 -4.97 7.44
C ALA A 57 -6.91 -4.89 8.42
N ALA A 58 -7.74 -3.87 8.26
CA ALA A 58 -8.85 -3.68 9.18
C ALA A 58 -9.87 -4.79 9.11
N LEU A 59 -10.11 -5.33 7.90
CA LEU A 59 -11.16 -6.32 7.71
C LEU A 59 -10.69 -7.75 7.88
N HIS A 60 -9.42 -8.03 7.65
CA HIS A 60 -8.94 -9.41 7.58
C HIS A 60 -7.91 -9.78 8.63
N ALA A 61 -7.39 -8.82 9.37
CA ALA A 61 -6.37 -9.11 10.36
C ALA A 61 -7.03 -9.39 11.71
N GLU A 62 -7.53 -10.60 11.87
CA GLU A 62 -8.17 -10.96 13.13
C GLU A 62 -7.19 -10.81 14.28
N GLY A 63 -7.70 -10.30 15.38
CA GLY A 63 -6.87 -10.10 16.56
C GLY A 63 -5.97 -8.87 16.48
N MET A 64 -6.11 -8.08 15.43
CA MET A 64 -5.28 -6.90 15.28
C MET A 64 -5.59 -5.87 16.36
N THR A 65 -4.53 -5.38 17.01
CA THR A 65 -4.66 -4.31 17.98
C THR A 65 -3.93 -3.06 17.53
N LYS A 66 -3.08 -3.16 16.51
CA LYS A 66 -2.26 -2.04 16.08
C LYS A 66 -2.10 -2.06 14.57
N LEU A 67 -2.38 -0.93 13.96
CA LEU A 67 -2.22 -0.74 12.52
C LEU A 67 -1.31 0.46 12.32
N THR A 68 -0.23 0.27 11.58
CA THR A 68 0.77 1.31 11.38
C THR A 68 0.96 1.58 9.89
N LEU A 69 0.95 2.86 9.53
CA LEU A 69 1.32 3.30 8.19
C LEU A 69 2.61 4.07 8.33
N LYS A 70 3.66 3.54 7.74
CA LYS A 70 4.98 4.12 7.86
C LYS A 70 5.52 4.46 6.49
N VAL A 71 6.14 5.63 6.36
CA VAL A 71 6.81 6.01 5.13
C VAL A 71 8.20 6.48 5.48
N PHE A 72 9.18 5.99 4.74
CA PHE A 72 10.55 6.43 4.90
C PHE A 72 11.22 6.45 3.53
N THR A 73 12.35 7.12 3.43
CA THR A 73 13.06 7.24 2.17
C THR A 73 14.39 6.49 2.25
N VAL A 74 14.72 5.83 1.15
CA VAL A 74 15.99 5.14 1.01
C VAL A 74 16.52 5.52 -0.37
N GLY A 75 17.57 6.33 -0.39
CA GLY A 75 18.07 6.84 -1.65
C GLY A 75 17.01 7.67 -2.34
N ASN A 76 16.69 7.32 -3.57
CA ASN A 76 15.67 8.04 -4.32
C ASN A 76 14.34 7.30 -4.32
N ARG A 77 14.10 6.47 -3.31
CA ARG A 77 12.85 5.73 -3.19
C ARG A 77 12.11 6.13 -1.92
N ALA A 78 10.80 6.27 -2.03
CA ALA A 78 9.93 6.41 -0.88
C ALA A 78 9.28 5.06 -0.65
N VAL A 79 9.45 4.51 0.55
CA VAL A 79 8.95 3.19 0.91
C VAL A 79 7.75 3.37 1.82
N PHE A 80 6.65 2.72 1.45
CA PHE A 80 5.40 2.77 2.20
C PHE A 80 5.17 1.39 2.82
N GLU A 81 4.90 1.34 4.11
CA GLU A 81 4.63 0.09 4.81
C GLU A 81 3.32 0.18 5.56
N VAL A 82 2.46 -0.81 5.35
CA VAL A 82 1.25 -0.97 6.14
C VAL A 82 1.44 -2.24 6.97
N THR A 83 1.50 -2.09 8.27
CA THR A 83 1.81 -3.20 9.17
C THR A 83 0.69 -3.39 10.18
N ASP A 84 0.23 -4.62 10.33
CA ASP A 84 -0.71 -4.97 11.38
C ASP A 84 -0.12 -6.09 12.24
N ASP A 85 -0.64 -6.21 13.44
CA ASP A 85 -0.22 -7.26 14.37
C ASP A 85 -1.30 -8.33 14.51
N GLY A 86 -2.04 -8.56 13.42
CA GLY A 86 -3.12 -9.54 13.43
C GLY A 86 -2.65 -10.97 13.24
N CYS A 87 -3.53 -11.78 12.69
CA CYS A 87 -3.28 -13.23 12.61
C CYS A 87 -2.25 -13.62 11.54
N GLY A 88 -1.90 -12.69 10.65
CA GLY A 88 -0.97 -13.02 9.57
C GLY A 88 -1.65 -13.71 8.42
N ILE A 89 -0.86 -14.04 7.40
CA ILE A 89 -1.35 -14.67 6.19
C ILE A 89 -0.61 -15.99 6.00
N PRO A 90 -1.31 -17.09 5.74
CA PRO A 90 -0.63 -18.35 5.48
C PRO A 90 0.30 -18.25 4.28
N ARG A 91 1.41 -18.97 4.34
CA ARG A 91 2.41 -18.90 3.29
C ARG A 91 1.82 -19.19 1.92
N GLU A 92 0.90 -20.12 1.84
CA GLU A 92 0.32 -20.51 0.56
C GLU A 92 -0.45 -19.36 -0.07
N ARG A 93 -1.18 -18.61 0.74
CA ARG A 93 -1.92 -17.46 0.23
C ARG A 93 -1.00 -16.29 -0.07
N LEU A 94 0.09 -16.19 0.68
CA LEU A 94 1.05 -15.12 0.47
C LEU A 94 1.65 -15.17 -0.93
N LYS A 95 1.87 -16.38 -1.45
CA LYS A 95 2.48 -16.54 -2.76
C LYS A 95 1.62 -15.99 -3.88
N THR A 96 0.30 -16.02 -3.72
CA THR A 96 -0.61 -15.59 -4.77
C THR A 96 -1.34 -14.30 -4.42
N LEU A 97 -0.88 -13.63 -3.38
CA LEU A 97 -1.61 -12.49 -2.82
C LEU A 97 -1.86 -11.39 -3.85
N PHE A 98 -0.88 -11.11 -4.69
CA PHE A 98 -0.98 -10.03 -5.66
C PHE A 98 -1.26 -10.51 -7.07
N SER A 99 -1.49 -11.80 -7.25
CA SER A 99 -1.64 -12.35 -8.60
C SER A 99 -3.06 -12.27 -9.13
N GLY A 100 -4.02 -12.11 -8.24
CA GLY A 100 -5.42 -12.11 -8.64
C GLY A 100 -6.02 -13.48 -8.79
N THR A 101 -5.19 -14.52 -8.85
CA THR A 101 -5.73 -15.87 -9.06
C THR A 101 -6.43 -16.41 -7.82
N GLY A 102 -5.95 -16.01 -6.65
CA GLY A 102 -6.59 -16.46 -5.42
C GLY A 102 -8.02 -15.95 -5.30
N GLY A 103 -8.30 -14.81 -5.92
CA GLY A 103 -9.64 -14.24 -5.85
C GLY A 103 -10.60 -14.86 -6.83
N THR A 104 -10.12 -15.69 -7.74
CA THR A 104 -10.97 -16.31 -8.75
C THR A 104 -11.22 -17.78 -8.52
N ASP A 105 -10.80 -18.29 -7.38
CA ASP A 105 -11.04 -19.67 -7.01
C ASP A 105 -12.55 -19.92 -6.98
N PRO A 106 -13.06 -20.84 -7.78
CA PRO A 106 -14.50 -21.08 -7.83
C PRO A 106 -15.07 -21.61 -6.51
N ASP A 107 -14.22 -22.17 -5.67
CA ASP A 107 -14.67 -22.68 -4.37
C ASP A 107 -14.79 -21.58 -3.33
N VAL A 108 -14.32 -20.36 -3.65
CA VAL A 108 -14.38 -19.25 -2.71
C VAL A 108 -15.72 -18.55 -2.87
N PRO A 109 -16.50 -18.38 -1.80
CA PRO A 109 -17.77 -17.66 -1.89
C PRO A 109 -17.60 -16.26 -2.43
N ALA A 110 -18.62 -15.77 -3.12
CA ALA A 110 -18.58 -14.43 -3.68
C ALA A 110 -18.35 -13.39 -2.61
N ASP A 111 -18.88 -13.62 -1.42
CA ASP A 111 -18.71 -12.66 -0.32
C ASP A 111 -17.26 -12.51 0.07
N SER A 112 -16.51 -13.59 0.07
CA SER A 112 -15.09 -13.52 0.39
C SER A 112 -14.35 -12.69 -0.63
N ARG A 113 -14.75 -12.82 -1.89
CA ARG A 113 -14.10 -12.03 -2.93
C ARG A 113 -14.45 -10.57 -2.82
N LYS A 114 -15.63 -10.27 -2.32
CA LYS A 114 -16.04 -8.88 -2.15
C LYS A 114 -15.19 -8.14 -1.15
N HIS A 115 -14.54 -8.87 -0.27
CA HIS A 115 -13.69 -8.24 0.72
C HIS A 115 -12.34 -7.83 0.13
N GLY A 116 -12.14 -8.06 -1.15
CA GLY A 116 -10.98 -7.53 -1.83
C GLY A 116 -9.70 -8.33 -1.69
N MET A 117 -9.72 -9.36 -0.86
CA MET A 117 -8.53 -10.17 -0.68
C MET A 117 -8.19 -10.86 -2.00
N GLY A 118 -7.01 -10.62 -2.53
CA GLY A 118 -6.58 -11.17 -3.81
C GLY A 118 -6.95 -10.29 -4.98
N ILE A 119 -8.21 -9.84 -5.07
CA ILE A 119 -8.63 -8.98 -6.16
C ILE A 119 -8.16 -7.55 -5.95
N GLY A 120 -8.44 -6.99 -4.78
CA GLY A 120 -7.99 -5.64 -4.47
C GLY A 120 -6.50 -5.51 -4.51
N LEU A 121 -5.80 -6.51 -4.02
CA LEU A 121 -4.35 -6.46 -3.96
C LEU A 121 -3.72 -6.62 -5.33
N SER A 122 -4.35 -7.35 -6.25
CA SER A 122 -3.83 -7.44 -7.60
C SER A 122 -3.96 -6.09 -8.32
N VAL A 123 -5.01 -5.34 -8.04
CA VAL A 123 -5.13 -3.98 -8.57
C VAL A 123 -4.04 -3.10 -8.00
N CYS A 124 -3.77 -3.22 -6.70
CA CYS A 124 -2.68 -2.47 -6.09
C CYS A 124 -1.35 -2.78 -6.77
N ALA A 125 -1.09 -4.05 -7.03
CA ALA A 125 0.16 -4.43 -7.68
C ALA A 125 0.25 -3.82 -9.08
N ALA A 126 -0.85 -3.81 -9.81
CA ALA A 126 -0.86 -3.23 -11.15
C ALA A 126 -0.58 -1.72 -11.10
N ILE A 127 -1.17 -1.04 -10.14
CA ILE A 127 -0.97 0.39 -9.99
C ILE A 127 0.49 0.70 -9.65
N ILE A 128 1.04 -0.03 -8.70
CA ILE A 128 2.43 0.20 -8.29
C ILE A 128 3.38 -0.11 -9.43
N LYS A 129 3.12 -1.18 -10.16
CA LYS A 129 3.95 -1.52 -11.31
C LYS A 129 3.90 -0.44 -12.38
N ALA A 130 2.71 0.11 -12.61
CA ALA A 130 2.56 1.19 -13.58
C ALA A 130 3.34 2.43 -13.17
N HIS A 131 3.61 2.58 -11.88
CA HIS A 131 4.42 3.68 -11.36
C HIS A 131 5.91 3.35 -11.36
N GLY A 132 6.30 2.17 -11.82
CA GLY A 132 7.69 1.79 -11.83
C GLY A 132 8.20 1.25 -10.50
N GLY A 133 7.30 1.01 -9.56
CA GLY A 133 7.69 0.48 -8.26
C GLY A 133 7.40 -0.99 -8.11
N GLU A 134 7.52 -1.47 -6.88
CA GLU A 134 7.24 -2.85 -6.54
C GLU A 134 6.43 -2.90 -5.25
N ILE A 135 5.64 -3.96 -5.10
CA ILE A 135 4.89 -4.20 -3.88
C ILE A 135 5.14 -5.62 -3.42
N LYS A 136 5.32 -5.79 -2.12
CA LYS A 136 5.61 -7.08 -1.52
C LYS A 136 4.90 -7.21 -0.19
N ALA A 137 4.68 -8.44 0.22
CA ALA A 137 4.06 -8.72 1.51
C ALA A 137 4.94 -9.68 2.28
N GLU A 138 5.06 -9.42 3.57
CA GLU A 138 5.75 -10.30 4.51
C GLU A 138 4.79 -10.59 5.64
N SER A 139 4.69 -11.85 6.01
CA SER A 139 3.74 -12.22 7.04
C SER A 139 4.21 -13.46 7.74
N THR A 140 3.94 -13.51 9.05
CA THR A 140 4.20 -14.69 9.86
C THR A 140 2.88 -15.02 10.55
N PRO A 141 2.34 -16.24 10.34
CA PRO A 141 1.09 -16.60 10.98
C PRO A 141 1.16 -16.39 12.48
N GLY A 142 0.16 -15.73 13.00
CA GLY A 142 0.10 -15.42 14.43
C GLY A 142 0.83 -14.17 14.85
N GLU A 143 1.57 -13.53 13.96
CA GLU A 143 2.36 -12.35 14.32
C GLU A 143 2.00 -11.09 13.56
N GLY A 144 1.33 -11.23 12.41
CA GLY A 144 0.91 -10.07 11.66
C GLY A 144 1.44 -10.04 10.25
N THR A 145 1.19 -8.94 9.58
CA THR A 145 1.49 -8.78 8.16
C THR A 145 2.03 -7.38 7.89
N THR A 146 3.04 -7.29 7.04
CA THR A 146 3.54 -6.02 6.52
C THR A 146 3.44 -6.08 5.01
N ILE A 147 2.75 -5.10 4.42
CA ILE A 147 2.72 -4.93 2.98
C ILE A 147 3.51 -3.67 2.67
N ARG A 148 4.48 -3.81 1.78
CA ARG A 148 5.44 -2.74 1.50
C ARG A 148 5.48 -2.46 0.02
N PHE A 149 5.43 -1.19 -0.36
CA PHE A 149 5.69 -0.81 -1.74
C PHE A 149 6.57 0.42 -1.76
N TRP A 150 7.21 0.68 -2.91
CA TRP A 150 8.03 1.86 -3.03
C TRP A 150 7.75 2.56 -4.35
N LEU A 151 8.00 3.86 -4.34
CA LEU A 151 7.91 4.71 -5.52
C LEU A 151 9.18 5.54 -5.58
N GLU A 152 9.58 5.92 -6.77
CA GLU A 152 10.73 6.80 -6.91
C GLU A 152 10.34 8.21 -6.52
N THR A 153 11.23 8.88 -5.76
CA THR A 153 10.96 10.24 -5.32
C THR A 153 11.25 11.27 -6.39
N GLU A 154 12.01 10.87 -7.42
CA GLU A 154 12.32 11.75 -8.51
C GLU A 154 12.11 10.97 -9.79
N GLU A 155 11.58 11.65 -10.80
CA GLU A 155 11.50 11.00 -12.08
C GLU A 155 12.91 10.80 -12.59
N VAL A 156 13.17 9.61 -13.11
CA VAL A 156 14.45 9.35 -13.73
C VAL A 156 14.43 10.14 -15.02
N ASP A 157 15.15 11.22 -15.00
CA ASP A 157 15.07 12.15 -16.08
C ASP A 157 16.46 12.54 -16.52
N THR A 158 16.92 11.89 -17.56
CA THR A 158 18.22 12.22 -18.10
C THR A 158 18.23 13.63 -18.64
N GLU A 159 17.06 14.18 -18.93
CA GLU A 159 17.02 15.54 -19.42
C GLU A 159 17.51 16.52 -18.40
N GLU A 160 17.18 16.30 -17.15
CA GLU A 160 17.67 17.17 -16.11
C GLU A 160 19.17 17.18 -16.05
N THR A 161 19.74 15.98 -16.17
CA THR A 161 21.18 15.87 -16.15
C THR A 161 21.78 16.63 -17.31
N GLU A 162 21.13 16.53 -18.45
CA GLU A 162 21.63 17.23 -19.62
C GLU A 162 21.50 18.73 -19.47
N ASP A 163 20.42 19.16 -18.86
CA ASP A 163 20.19 20.58 -18.72
C ASP A 163 21.22 21.25 -17.85
N GLU A 164 21.82 20.51 -16.97
CA GLU A 164 22.83 21.05 -16.09
C GLU A 164 24.11 21.37 -16.80
N GLN A 165 24.23 20.96 -18.01
CA GLN A 165 25.43 21.25 -18.78
C GLN A 165 25.36 22.64 -19.39
#